data_ee0879573cadf68ab30555c4ee443a4e
#
_entry.id   ee0879573cadf68ab30555c4ee443a4e
#
_cell.length_a   1.000
_cell.length_b   1.000
_cell.length_c   1.000
_cell.angle_alpha   90.00
_cell.angle_beta   90.00
_cell.angle_gamma   90.00
#
_symmetry.space_group_name_H-M   'P 1'
#
loop_
_entity.id
_entity.type
_entity.pdbx_description
1 polymer ?
#
loop_
_entity_poly.entity_id
_entity_poly.type
_entity_poly.pdbx_seq_one_letter_code
_entity_poly.pdbx_strand_id
1 'polypeptide(L)'
;MYGVTRHQDWWGLGSALTNKEHDFDLAQIMDIGATTVRFAHYQQSDYLYSRCDSLGLVIWAEIPFVNRVTGYEAENAQSQLRELIRQSFNHPSIYVWGLHNEVYQPHEYTAGLTQTLHNLAKTEDPDRYTVSVNGYGHAEHPVNQNADIQGMNRYFGWYEKKLQDIEPWVKGLEEKYPWQKLMLTEYGADANLDHQTEYLGDALNWGKSFYPETFQTKTHEYQWSVIAKHPYI
;
A
#
# COMPACT_ATOMS: atom_id res chain seq x y z
N MET A 1 -13.28 -2.43 0.95
CA MET A 1 -12.35 -2.47 2.09
C MET A 1 -11.81 -1.05 2.28
N TYR A 2 -11.70 -0.60 3.52
CA TYR A 2 -11.14 0.71 3.87
C TYR A 2 -9.94 0.46 4.76
N GLY A 3 -8.79 0.96 4.38
CA GLY A 3 -7.56 0.60 5.05
C GLY A 3 -6.55 1.71 5.13
N VAL A 4 -5.54 1.47 5.92
CA VAL A 4 -4.36 2.31 6.07
C VAL A 4 -3.09 1.49 5.85
N THR A 5 -2.05 2.17 5.42
CA THR A 5 -0.71 1.60 5.36
C THR A 5 0.02 1.87 6.67
N ARG A 6 0.69 0.87 7.22
CA ARG A 6 1.45 0.96 8.46
C ARG A 6 2.88 0.51 8.28
N HIS A 7 3.84 1.35 8.73
CA HIS A 7 5.22 0.95 8.98
C HIS A 7 5.42 0.56 10.44
N GLN A 8 6.35 -0.39 10.70
CA GLN A 8 6.68 -0.84 12.05
C GLN A 8 7.80 0.02 12.62
N ASP A 9 7.53 1.32 12.81
CA ASP A 9 8.47 2.24 13.42
C ASP A 9 7.78 3.40 14.15
N TRP A 10 8.46 3.92 15.17
CA TRP A 10 8.03 5.08 15.95
C TRP A 10 9.16 6.07 16.13
N TRP A 11 8.80 7.34 16.18
CA TRP A 11 9.73 8.39 16.56
C TRP A 11 10.42 8.07 17.89
N GLY A 12 11.76 8.13 17.91
CA GLY A 12 12.59 7.86 19.08
C GLY A 12 12.81 6.39 19.41
N LEU A 13 12.06 5.46 18.81
CA LEU A 13 12.20 4.01 19.03
C LEU A 13 12.69 3.27 17.76
N GLY A 14 12.53 3.87 16.59
CA GLY A 14 12.72 3.16 15.32
C GLY A 14 11.84 1.91 15.28
N SER A 15 12.37 0.80 14.82
CA SER A 15 11.65 -0.50 14.75
C SER A 15 11.68 -1.31 16.07
N ALA A 16 12.29 -0.78 17.15
CA ALA A 16 12.37 -1.47 18.46
C ALA A 16 11.06 -1.31 19.26
N LEU A 17 9.95 -1.68 18.65
CA LEU A 17 8.62 -1.57 19.24
C LEU A 17 8.30 -2.79 20.12
N THR A 18 7.49 -2.57 21.14
CA THR A 18 6.89 -3.61 21.96
C THR A 18 5.42 -3.84 21.59
N ASN A 19 4.80 -4.85 22.19
CA ASN A 19 3.38 -5.12 21.99
C ASN A 19 2.50 -3.91 22.35
N LYS A 20 2.94 -3.05 23.26
CA LYS A 20 2.20 -1.85 23.67
C LYS A 20 2.06 -0.83 22.51
N GLU A 21 3.15 -0.57 21.81
CA GLU A 21 3.13 0.33 20.64
C GLU A 21 2.30 -0.27 19.51
N HIS A 22 2.40 -1.58 19.30
CA HIS A 22 1.59 -2.30 18.32
C HIS A 22 0.09 -2.22 18.64
N ASP A 23 -0.30 -2.45 19.89
CA ASP A 23 -1.70 -2.33 20.34
C ASP A 23 -2.22 -0.89 20.20
N PHE A 24 -1.38 0.11 20.50
CA PHE A 24 -1.74 1.50 20.33
C PHE A 24 -2.03 1.82 18.85
N ASP A 25 -1.14 1.43 17.92
CA ASP A 25 -1.34 1.65 16.48
C ASP A 25 -2.63 1.00 15.99
N LEU A 26 -2.86 -0.27 16.37
CA LEU A 26 -4.08 -0.98 15.95
C LEU A 26 -5.35 -0.33 16.51
N ALA A 27 -5.29 0.16 17.75
CA ALA A 27 -6.42 0.90 18.33
C ALA A 27 -6.74 2.18 17.55
N GLN A 28 -5.72 2.95 17.14
CA GLN A 28 -5.91 4.14 16.30
C GLN A 28 -6.47 3.79 14.91
N ILE A 29 -5.96 2.71 14.30
CA ILE A 29 -6.44 2.21 13.01
C ILE A 29 -7.93 1.83 13.09
N MET A 30 -8.35 1.19 14.16
CA MET A 30 -9.76 0.85 14.37
C MET A 30 -10.62 2.06 14.70
N ASP A 31 -10.11 3.04 15.44
CA ASP A 31 -10.84 4.24 15.84
C ASP A 31 -11.26 5.09 14.63
N ILE A 32 -10.44 5.16 13.60
CA ILE A 32 -10.79 5.82 12.33
C ILE A 32 -11.72 4.98 11.43
N GLY A 33 -12.15 3.80 11.88
CA GLY A 33 -13.07 2.92 11.14
C GLY A 33 -12.41 2.09 10.04
N ALA A 34 -11.07 1.97 10.02
CA ALA A 34 -10.39 1.11 9.06
C ALA A 34 -10.69 -0.38 9.35
N THR A 35 -10.88 -1.14 8.29
CA THR A 35 -11.14 -2.60 8.35
C THR A 35 -9.98 -3.41 7.81
N THR A 36 -9.00 -2.74 7.22
CA THR A 36 -7.83 -3.35 6.57
C THR A 36 -6.58 -2.57 6.93
N VAL A 37 -5.48 -3.29 7.10
CA VAL A 37 -4.14 -2.71 7.29
C VAL A 37 -3.15 -3.33 6.32
N ARG A 38 -2.39 -2.50 5.63
CA ARG A 38 -1.26 -2.92 4.82
C ARG A 38 0.02 -2.83 5.65
N PHE A 39 0.69 -3.94 5.84
CA PHE A 39 1.99 -3.99 6.50
C PHE A 39 3.12 -3.70 5.51
N ALA A 40 3.34 -2.41 5.26
CA ALA A 40 4.35 -1.94 4.33
C ALA A 40 5.73 -1.82 5.01
N HIS A 41 6.80 -2.06 4.30
CA HIS A 41 6.93 -2.78 3.02
C HIS A 41 7.72 -4.07 3.26
N TYR A 42 7.46 -4.74 4.39
CA TYR A 42 8.23 -5.88 4.91
C TYR A 42 7.39 -6.67 5.91
N GLN A 43 7.82 -7.89 6.20
CA GLN A 43 7.24 -8.69 7.26
C GLN A 43 7.35 -7.96 8.60
N GLN A 44 6.23 -7.85 9.31
CA GLN A 44 6.17 -7.21 10.62
C GLN A 44 6.13 -8.26 11.76
N SER A 45 6.01 -7.83 12.99
CA SER A 45 6.00 -8.71 14.16
C SER A 45 4.87 -9.73 14.11
N ASP A 46 5.13 -11.00 14.46
CA ASP A 46 4.13 -12.07 14.58
C ASP A 46 2.97 -11.70 15.53
N TYR A 47 3.26 -10.88 16.52
CA TYR A 47 2.25 -10.35 17.42
C TYR A 47 1.16 -9.58 16.68
N LEU A 48 1.52 -8.78 15.68
CA LEU A 48 0.57 -7.99 14.90
C LEU A 48 -0.39 -8.86 14.11
N TYR A 49 0.10 -9.93 13.48
CA TYR A 49 -0.76 -10.86 12.74
C TYR A 49 -1.80 -11.51 13.69
N SER A 50 -1.34 -12.02 14.83
CA SER A 50 -2.22 -12.61 15.84
C SER A 50 -3.22 -11.60 16.42
N ARG A 51 -2.83 -10.33 16.59
CA ARG A 51 -3.73 -9.29 17.08
C ARG A 51 -4.78 -8.93 16.02
N CYS A 52 -4.41 -8.82 14.75
CA CYS A 52 -5.37 -8.58 13.67
C CYS A 52 -6.38 -9.74 13.53
N ASP A 53 -5.94 -11.00 13.68
CA ASP A 53 -6.86 -12.15 13.74
C ASP A 53 -7.90 -11.98 14.86
N SER A 54 -7.44 -11.56 16.05
CA SER A 54 -8.32 -11.36 17.21
C SER A 54 -9.27 -10.18 17.06
N LEU A 55 -8.84 -9.14 16.36
CA LEU A 55 -9.59 -7.89 16.16
C LEU A 55 -10.49 -7.90 14.92
N GLY A 56 -10.33 -8.89 14.03
CA GLY A 56 -11.04 -8.95 12.75
C GLY A 56 -10.55 -7.94 11.72
N LEU A 57 -9.32 -7.44 11.86
CA LEU A 57 -8.68 -6.58 10.87
C LEU A 57 -8.08 -7.42 9.74
N VAL A 58 -8.39 -7.07 8.51
CA VAL A 58 -7.84 -7.74 7.33
C VAL A 58 -6.43 -7.24 7.04
N ILE A 59 -5.51 -8.16 6.73
CA ILE A 59 -4.10 -7.84 6.49
C ILE A 59 -3.72 -8.01 5.02
N TRP A 60 -2.94 -7.05 4.52
CA TRP A 60 -2.08 -7.19 3.37
C TRP A 60 -0.62 -7.29 3.86
N ALA A 61 0.01 -8.44 3.60
CA ALA A 61 1.41 -8.70 3.93
C ALA A 61 2.26 -8.72 2.67
N GLU A 62 3.47 -8.14 2.71
CA GLU A 62 4.34 -8.02 1.54
C GLU A 62 5.82 -8.21 1.87
N ILE A 63 6.61 -8.50 0.84
CA ILE A 63 8.06 -8.59 0.91
C ILE A 63 8.72 -7.25 0.56
N PRO A 64 9.95 -6.97 1.05
CA PRO A 64 10.65 -5.70 0.81
C PRO A 64 11.28 -5.61 -0.60
N PHE A 65 10.52 -5.95 -1.62
CA PHE A 65 10.93 -5.72 -3.00
C PHE A 65 10.36 -4.40 -3.49
N VAL A 66 11.15 -3.33 -3.34
CA VAL A 66 10.69 -1.93 -3.45
C VAL A 66 11.61 -1.12 -4.36
N ASN A 67 11.02 -0.30 -5.21
CA ASN A 67 11.67 0.75 -6.02
C ASN A 67 12.70 0.24 -7.03
N ARG A 68 13.97 0.21 -6.64
CA ARG A 68 15.09 -0.08 -7.54
C ARG A 68 15.33 -1.57 -7.69
N VAL A 69 15.73 -1.95 -8.90
CA VAL A 69 16.09 -3.31 -9.26
C VAL A 69 17.55 -3.34 -9.72
N THR A 70 18.31 -4.28 -9.22
CA THR A 70 19.74 -4.45 -9.52
C THR A 70 20.01 -5.63 -10.44
N GLY A 71 19.04 -6.55 -10.60
CA GLY A 71 19.17 -7.78 -11.38
C GLY A 71 19.62 -9.01 -10.56
N TYR A 72 19.76 -8.85 -9.23
CA TYR A 72 20.24 -9.93 -8.34
C TYR A 72 19.20 -10.32 -7.26
N GLU A 73 18.00 -9.79 -7.32
CA GLU A 73 16.96 -9.95 -6.29
C GLU A 73 16.28 -11.33 -6.29
N ALA A 74 16.33 -12.06 -7.42
CA ALA A 74 15.46 -13.19 -7.68
C ALA A 74 15.48 -14.27 -6.58
N GLU A 75 16.66 -14.69 -6.13
CA GLU A 75 16.79 -15.74 -5.11
C GLU A 75 16.27 -15.23 -3.76
N ASN A 76 16.68 -14.03 -3.36
CA ASN A 76 16.29 -13.47 -2.08
C ASN A 76 14.79 -13.15 -2.03
N ALA A 77 14.20 -12.57 -3.08
CA ALA A 77 12.78 -12.27 -3.14
C ALA A 77 11.92 -13.53 -3.05
N GLN A 78 12.33 -14.61 -3.75
CA GLN A 78 11.64 -15.90 -3.68
C GLN A 78 11.74 -16.53 -2.28
N SER A 79 12.93 -16.47 -1.65
CA SER A 79 13.13 -16.97 -0.28
C SER A 79 12.26 -16.24 0.71
N GLN A 80 12.30 -14.90 0.69
CA GLN A 80 11.50 -14.07 1.59
C GLN A 80 9.99 -14.28 1.40
N LEU A 81 9.51 -14.37 0.16
CA LEU A 81 8.08 -14.61 -0.08
C LEU A 81 7.64 -15.98 0.44
N ARG A 82 8.44 -17.02 0.21
CA ARG A 82 8.16 -18.36 0.72
C ARG A 82 8.15 -18.40 2.24
N GLU A 83 9.11 -17.74 2.87
CA GLU A 83 9.21 -17.67 4.33
C GLU A 83 8.02 -16.90 4.92
N LEU A 84 7.69 -15.74 4.36
CA LEU A 84 6.53 -14.96 4.78
C LEU A 84 5.24 -15.78 4.70
N ILE A 85 4.98 -16.46 3.57
CA ILE A 85 3.77 -17.27 3.40
C ILE A 85 3.75 -18.43 4.42
N ARG A 86 4.83 -19.19 4.53
CA ARG A 86 4.89 -20.37 5.40
C ARG A 86 4.78 -20.01 6.89
N GLN A 87 5.40 -18.93 7.33
CA GLN A 87 5.32 -18.47 8.71
C GLN A 87 3.91 -17.94 9.06
N SER A 88 3.28 -17.25 8.09
CA SER A 88 2.02 -16.54 8.34
C SER A 88 0.80 -17.25 7.75
N PHE A 89 0.95 -18.46 7.20
CA PHE A 89 -0.13 -19.19 6.50
C PHE A 89 -1.39 -19.35 7.34
N ASN A 90 -1.24 -19.62 8.63
CA ASN A 90 -2.35 -19.89 9.55
C ASN A 90 -3.06 -18.63 10.08
N HIS A 91 -2.68 -17.42 9.65
CA HIS A 91 -3.38 -16.20 10.02
C HIS A 91 -4.58 -15.94 9.08
N PRO A 92 -5.83 -16.11 9.54
CA PRO A 92 -7.02 -15.93 8.70
C PRO A 92 -7.25 -14.47 8.29
N SER A 93 -6.68 -13.52 9.00
CA SER A 93 -6.76 -12.10 8.65
C SER A 93 -6.00 -11.74 7.36
N ILE A 94 -4.98 -12.50 6.97
CA ILE A 94 -4.24 -12.24 5.72
C ILE A 94 -5.10 -12.63 4.53
N TYR A 95 -5.33 -11.68 3.61
CA TYR A 95 -6.11 -11.95 2.41
C TYR A 95 -5.31 -11.81 1.12
N VAL A 96 -4.15 -11.11 1.16
CA VAL A 96 -3.33 -10.86 -0.02
C VAL A 96 -1.83 -10.82 0.30
N TRP A 97 -1.04 -11.37 -0.61
CA TRP A 97 0.41 -11.35 -0.60
C TRP A 97 0.94 -10.31 -1.58
N GLY A 98 1.69 -9.32 -1.09
CA GLY A 98 2.34 -8.30 -1.90
C GLY A 98 3.64 -8.79 -2.51
N LEU A 99 3.75 -8.71 -3.84
CA LEU A 99 4.91 -9.21 -4.58
C LEU A 99 6.01 -8.16 -4.73
N HIS A 100 5.63 -6.89 -4.91
CA HIS A 100 6.54 -5.75 -5.00
C HIS A 100 5.78 -4.44 -4.77
N ASN A 101 6.53 -3.38 -4.48
CA ASN A 101 6.04 -2.01 -4.41
C ASN A 101 6.86 -1.09 -5.31
N GLU A 102 6.19 -0.35 -6.21
CA GLU A 102 6.76 0.77 -6.96
C GLU A 102 8.06 0.46 -7.71
N VAL A 103 8.13 -0.63 -8.44
CA VAL A 103 9.29 -0.91 -9.28
C VAL A 103 9.34 0.07 -10.45
N TYR A 104 10.25 1.05 -10.37
CA TYR A 104 10.31 2.18 -11.30
C TYR A 104 10.96 1.88 -12.66
N GLN A 105 11.67 0.78 -12.77
CA GLN A 105 12.35 0.37 -14.01
C GLN A 105 11.78 -0.95 -14.50
N PRO A 106 10.55 -0.95 -15.02
CA PRO A 106 9.94 -2.16 -15.56
C PRO A 106 10.66 -2.58 -16.84
N HIS A 107 11.20 -3.79 -16.83
CA HIS A 107 11.85 -4.45 -17.96
C HIS A 107 11.60 -5.96 -17.90
N GLU A 108 12.11 -6.72 -18.87
CA GLU A 108 11.86 -8.15 -18.98
C GLU A 108 12.26 -8.94 -17.72
N TYR A 109 13.39 -8.60 -17.11
CA TYR A 109 13.83 -9.23 -15.86
C TYR A 109 12.83 -9.05 -14.73
N THR A 110 12.37 -7.83 -14.49
CA THR A 110 11.39 -7.55 -13.43
C THR A 110 10.02 -8.17 -13.72
N ALA A 111 9.60 -8.16 -14.98
CA ALA A 111 8.37 -8.83 -15.40
C ALA A 111 8.47 -10.36 -15.18
N GLY A 112 9.60 -10.97 -15.55
CA GLY A 112 9.87 -12.40 -15.30
C GLY A 112 9.93 -12.73 -13.81
N LEU A 113 10.57 -11.87 -13.01
CA LEU A 113 10.66 -12.06 -11.55
C LEU A 113 9.28 -11.94 -10.88
N THR A 114 8.49 -10.93 -11.20
CA THR A 114 7.14 -10.79 -10.62
C THR A 114 6.21 -11.93 -11.01
N GLN A 115 6.32 -12.45 -12.25
CA GLN A 115 5.60 -13.67 -12.64
C GLN A 115 6.04 -14.88 -11.83
N THR A 116 7.34 -15.04 -11.60
CA THR A 116 7.88 -16.12 -10.76
C THR A 116 7.38 -16.02 -9.33
N LEU A 117 7.36 -14.82 -8.75
CA LEU A 117 6.83 -14.58 -7.41
C LEU A 117 5.33 -14.88 -7.32
N HIS A 118 4.55 -14.48 -8.33
CA HIS A 118 3.13 -14.84 -8.40
C HIS A 118 2.94 -16.37 -8.40
N ASN A 119 3.62 -17.08 -9.29
CA ASN A 119 3.53 -18.52 -9.38
C ASN A 119 3.97 -19.21 -8.08
N LEU A 120 5.03 -18.71 -7.43
CA LEU A 120 5.47 -19.20 -6.14
C LEU A 120 4.39 -19.00 -5.06
N ALA A 121 3.82 -17.82 -4.97
CA ALA A 121 2.75 -17.54 -4.02
C ALA A 121 1.55 -18.49 -4.22
N LYS A 122 1.13 -18.69 -5.47
CA LYS A 122 0.01 -19.61 -5.80
C LYS A 122 0.37 -21.09 -5.57
N THR A 123 1.64 -21.44 -5.55
CA THR A 123 2.09 -22.80 -5.19
C THR A 123 2.08 -23.03 -3.69
N GLU A 124 2.50 -22.03 -2.90
CA GLU A 124 2.55 -22.11 -1.44
C GLU A 124 1.15 -21.85 -0.81
N ASP A 125 0.35 -20.98 -1.44
CA ASP A 125 -0.99 -20.60 -1.00
C ASP A 125 -1.91 -20.30 -2.20
N PRO A 126 -2.62 -21.30 -2.72
CA PRO A 126 -3.46 -21.13 -3.90
C PRO A 126 -4.70 -20.27 -3.69
N ASP A 127 -5.17 -20.13 -2.46
CA ASP A 127 -6.45 -19.52 -2.13
C ASP A 127 -6.38 -18.00 -1.99
N ARG A 128 -5.28 -17.47 -1.43
CA ARG A 128 -5.13 -16.04 -1.26
C ARG A 128 -4.69 -15.33 -2.53
N TYR A 129 -5.10 -14.07 -2.66
CA TYR A 129 -4.71 -13.22 -3.78
C TYR A 129 -3.25 -12.78 -3.69
N THR A 130 -2.70 -12.39 -4.84
CA THR A 130 -1.43 -11.66 -4.95
C THR A 130 -1.69 -10.25 -5.46
N VAL A 131 -0.81 -9.30 -5.12
CA VAL A 131 -0.87 -7.93 -5.59
C VAL A 131 0.50 -7.40 -6.00
N SER A 132 0.53 -6.68 -7.12
CA SER A 132 1.67 -5.90 -7.61
C SER A 132 1.34 -4.43 -7.58
N VAL A 133 2.21 -3.58 -7.04
CA VAL A 133 1.93 -2.17 -6.82
C VAL A 133 2.67 -1.28 -7.82
N ASN A 134 1.90 -0.49 -8.54
CA ASN A 134 2.36 0.50 -9.50
C ASN A 134 2.46 1.90 -8.86
N GLY A 135 3.64 2.53 -8.93
CA GLY A 135 3.85 3.90 -8.45
C GLY A 135 3.41 4.96 -9.48
N TYR A 136 4.08 5.04 -10.63
CA TYR A 136 3.96 6.19 -11.52
C TYR A 136 3.82 5.80 -13.01
N GLY A 137 2.74 5.24 -13.39
CA GLY A 137 2.53 4.83 -14.77
C GLY A 137 2.95 3.37 -15.00
N HIS A 138 3.15 2.98 -16.24
CA HIS A 138 3.43 1.58 -16.61
C HIS A 138 2.33 0.59 -16.20
N ALA A 139 1.09 1.06 -16.00
CA ALA A 139 -0.02 0.21 -15.58
C ALA A 139 -0.24 -1.01 -16.50
N GLU A 140 0.10 -0.88 -17.77
CA GLU A 140 -0.03 -1.94 -18.79
C GLU A 140 1.17 -2.89 -18.86
N HIS A 141 2.26 -2.58 -18.16
CA HIS A 141 3.45 -3.41 -18.20
C HIS A 141 3.26 -4.70 -17.39
N PRO A 142 3.72 -5.86 -17.87
CA PRO A 142 3.56 -7.15 -17.18
C PRO A 142 4.02 -7.14 -15.71
N VAL A 143 5.06 -6.38 -15.37
CA VAL A 143 5.52 -6.23 -13.98
C VAL A 143 4.40 -5.84 -13.00
N ASN A 144 3.43 -5.07 -13.46
CA ASN A 144 2.30 -4.60 -12.66
C ASN A 144 1.02 -5.44 -12.88
N GLN A 145 1.01 -6.32 -13.90
CA GLN A 145 -0.14 -7.16 -14.25
C GLN A 145 0.05 -8.64 -13.92
N ASN A 146 1.24 -9.03 -13.49
CA ASN A 146 1.59 -10.43 -13.16
C ASN A 146 1.07 -10.88 -11.78
N ALA A 147 -0.02 -10.28 -11.30
CA ALA A 147 -0.66 -10.62 -10.03
C ALA A 147 -2.19 -10.66 -10.20
N ASP A 148 -2.89 -11.21 -9.21
CA ASP A 148 -4.36 -11.26 -9.24
C ASP A 148 -4.97 -9.85 -9.17
N ILE A 149 -4.29 -8.93 -8.48
CA ILE A 149 -4.74 -7.55 -8.24
C ILE A 149 -3.62 -6.60 -8.63
N GLN A 150 -3.97 -5.50 -9.31
CA GLN A 150 -3.06 -4.38 -9.50
C GLN A 150 -3.32 -3.31 -8.44
N GLY A 151 -2.28 -3.00 -7.66
CA GLY A 151 -2.27 -1.87 -6.75
C GLY A 151 -1.77 -0.60 -7.44
N MET A 152 -2.28 0.55 -7.04
CA MET A 152 -1.87 1.85 -7.57
C MET A 152 -1.63 2.82 -6.43
N ASN A 153 -0.40 3.32 -6.32
CA ASN A 153 -0.03 4.40 -5.41
C ASN A 153 -0.19 5.73 -6.15
N ARG A 154 -1.08 6.61 -5.67
CA ARG A 154 -1.40 7.86 -6.34
C ARG A 154 -1.59 8.98 -5.34
N TYR A 155 -0.76 9.99 -5.44
CA TYR A 155 -0.69 11.09 -4.47
C TYR A 155 -1.07 12.42 -5.13
N PHE A 156 -2.27 12.48 -5.71
CA PHE A 156 -2.79 13.70 -6.33
C PHE A 156 -2.85 14.88 -5.34
N GLY A 157 -2.24 16.00 -5.73
CA GLY A 157 -2.14 17.18 -4.89
C GLY A 157 -0.97 17.15 -3.90
N TRP A 158 -0.24 16.05 -3.81
CA TRP A 158 0.95 15.90 -2.98
C TRP A 158 2.21 15.71 -3.83
N TYR A 159 2.54 14.49 -4.25
CA TYR A 159 3.69 14.23 -5.12
C TYR A 159 3.42 14.56 -6.59
N GLU A 160 2.18 14.54 -7.01
CA GLU A 160 1.82 14.66 -8.42
C GLU A 160 0.59 15.55 -8.65
N LYS A 161 0.58 16.26 -9.78
CA LYS A 161 -0.58 16.97 -10.32
C LYS A 161 -1.35 17.84 -9.31
N LYS A 162 -2.64 18.08 -9.59
CA LYS A 162 -3.56 18.77 -8.67
C LYS A 162 -4.46 17.74 -7.99
N LEU A 163 -4.96 18.07 -6.82
CA LEU A 163 -5.88 17.23 -6.05
C LEU A 163 -7.12 16.82 -6.87
N GLN A 164 -7.65 17.75 -7.68
CA GLN A 164 -8.84 17.53 -8.50
C GLN A 164 -8.62 16.54 -9.64
N ASP A 165 -7.37 16.26 -10.03
CA ASP A 165 -7.06 15.34 -11.13
C ASP A 165 -7.30 13.86 -10.76
N ILE A 166 -7.57 13.54 -9.49
CA ILE A 166 -7.94 12.18 -9.06
C ILE A 166 -9.25 11.72 -9.70
N GLU A 167 -10.25 12.60 -9.84
CA GLU A 167 -11.57 12.21 -10.38
C GLU A 167 -11.50 11.78 -11.85
N PRO A 168 -10.94 12.58 -12.80
CA PRO A 168 -10.79 12.14 -14.18
C PRO A 168 -9.86 10.92 -14.32
N TRP A 169 -8.88 10.76 -13.41
CA TRP A 169 -8.04 9.58 -13.42
C TRP A 169 -8.81 8.30 -13.06
N VAL A 170 -9.62 8.32 -11.99
CA VAL A 170 -10.45 7.17 -11.58
C VAL A 170 -11.43 6.78 -12.69
N LYS A 171 -12.14 7.77 -13.29
CA LYS A 171 -13.05 7.53 -14.42
C LYS A 171 -12.32 6.90 -15.62
N GLY A 172 -11.14 7.41 -15.95
CA GLY A 172 -10.33 6.87 -17.03
C GLY A 172 -9.88 5.43 -16.81
N LEU A 173 -9.62 5.03 -15.56
CA LEU A 173 -9.31 3.63 -15.23
C LEU A 173 -10.52 2.72 -15.44
N GLU A 174 -11.69 3.12 -14.95
CA GLU A 174 -12.93 2.35 -15.10
C GLU A 174 -13.30 2.15 -16.57
N GLU A 175 -13.13 3.19 -17.38
CA GLU A 175 -13.39 3.13 -18.82
C GLU A 175 -12.36 2.24 -19.56
N LYS A 176 -11.08 2.38 -19.21
CA LYS A 176 -9.98 1.71 -19.93
C LYS A 176 -9.77 0.26 -19.51
N TYR A 177 -10.02 -0.06 -18.22
CA TYR A 177 -9.71 -1.38 -17.65
C TYR A 177 -10.88 -2.00 -16.88
N PRO A 178 -12.10 -2.08 -17.47
CA PRO A 178 -13.29 -2.54 -16.76
C PRO A 178 -13.22 -4.00 -16.24
N TRP A 179 -12.27 -4.77 -16.76
CA TRP A 179 -12.06 -6.18 -16.37
C TRP A 179 -11.00 -6.38 -15.29
N GLN A 180 -10.21 -5.34 -14.98
CA GLN A 180 -9.05 -5.46 -14.10
C GLN A 180 -9.46 -5.24 -12.64
N LYS A 181 -8.95 -6.10 -11.75
CA LYS A 181 -9.09 -5.88 -10.30
C LYS A 181 -8.06 -4.83 -9.88
N LEU A 182 -8.54 -3.66 -9.50
CA LEU A 182 -7.70 -2.53 -9.10
C LEU A 182 -7.91 -2.16 -7.63
N MET A 183 -6.83 -1.77 -6.97
CA MET A 183 -6.83 -1.17 -5.64
C MET A 183 -6.07 0.16 -5.68
N LEU A 184 -6.63 1.20 -5.07
CA LEU A 184 -5.85 2.37 -4.69
C LEU A 184 -5.14 2.04 -3.38
N THR A 185 -3.82 1.86 -3.46
CA THR A 185 -3.03 1.22 -2.40
C THR A 185 -2.27 2.17 -1.53
N GLU A 186 -2.01 3.37 -2.04
CA GLU A 186 -1.52 4.50 -1.27
C GLU A 186 -2.07 5.81 -1.85
N TYR A 187 -2.54 6.70 -0.98
CA TYR A 187 -2.96 8.05 -1.30
C TYR A 187 -2.91 8.92 -0.03
N GLY A 188 -3.05 10.22 -0.18
CA GLY A 188 -3.05 11.15 0.94
C GLY A 188 -1.95 12.21 0.85
N ALA A 189 -1.60 12.78 1.97
CA ALA A 189 -0.54 13.77 2.14
C ALA A 189 0.05 13.70 3.54
N ASP A 190 1.30 14.13 3.68
CA ASP A 190 1.94 14.27 5.00
C ASP A 190 1.43 15.48 5.76
N ALA A 191 1.64 15.46 7.08
CA ALA A 191 1.45 16.58 7.97
C ALA A 191 2.54 16.67 9.03
N ASN A 192 2.73 17.85 9.58
CA ASN A 192 3.58 18.10 10.73
C ASN A 192 2.72 18.77 11.82
N LEU A 193 2.71 18.19 13.02
CA LEU A 193 1.93 18.64 14.17
C LEU A 193 2.26 20.09 14.60
N ASP A 194 3.50 20.53 14.36
CA ASP A 194 3.93 21.91 14.68
C ASP A 194 3.49 22.93 13.62
N HIS A 195 2.96 22.47 12.50
CA HIS A 195 2.50 23.35 11.43
C HIS A 195 1.01 23.59 11.53
N GLN A 196 0.62 24.78 11.96
CA GLN A 196 -0.78 25.13 12.17
C GLN A 196 -1.20 26.29 11.25
N THR A 197 -2.32 26.14 10.55
CA THR A 197 -2.96 27.22 9.79
C THR A 197 -4.43 26.89 9.51
N GLU A 198 -5.27 27.92 9.56
CA GLU A 198 -6.65 27.85 9.06
C GLU A 198 -6.75 28.16 7.57
N TYR A 199 -5.75 28.85 7.02
CA TYR A 199 -5.69 29.25 5.61
C TYR A 199 -4.68 28.40 4.85
N LEU A 200 -5.14 27.67 3.85
CA LEU A 200 -4.31 26.75 3.08
C LEU A 200 -3.61 27.37 1.87
N GLY A 201 -3.98 28.59 1.47
CA GLY A 201 -3.39 29.21 0.27
C GLY A 201 -3.53 28.38 -1.00
N ASP A 202 -2.74 28.72 -2.00
CA ASP A 202 -2.54 27.89 -3.18
C ASP A 202 -1.72 26.65 -2.80
N ALA A 203 -2.13 25.54 -3.32
CA ALA A 203 -1.70 24.18 -3.04
C ALA A 203 -0.29 24.05 -2.45
N LEU A 204 -0.22 23.52 -1.24
CA LEU A 204 1.02 23.00 -0.69
C LEU A 204 1.42 21.76 -1.51
N ASN A 205 2.68 21.70 -1.92
CA ASN A 205 3.23 20.60 -2.69
C ASN A 205 4.40 19.99 -1.93
N TRP A 206 4.67 18.74 -2.22
CA TRP A 206 5.91 18.09 -1.79
C TRP A 206 7.14 18.97 -2.09
N GLY A 207 8.10 19.00 -1.17
CA GLY A 207 9.30 19.81 -1.28
C GLY A 207 9.20 21.22 -0.68
N LYS A 208 8.02 21.64 -0.18
CA LYS A 208 7.90 22.82 0.68
C LYS A 208 8.23 22.45 2.13
N SER A 209 8.46 23.45 2.96
CA SER A 209 8.85 23.28 4.36
C SER A 209 7.68 23.40 5.35
N PHE A 210 6.43 23.49 4.86
CA PHE A 210 5.26 23.73 5.69
C PHE A 210 4.11 22.79 5.27
N TYR A 211 3.74 21.86 6.17
CA TYR A 211 2.78 20.78 5.96
C TYR A 211 1.75 20.74 7.09
N PRO A 212 0.75 21.63 7.12
CA PRO A 212 -0.23 21.68 8.21
C PRO A 212 -1.22 20.51 8.13
N GLU A 213 -1.67 20.03 9.29
CA GLU A 213 -2.69 18.98 9.38
C GLU A 213 -3.99 19.34 8.67
N THR A 214 -4.34 20.63 8.61
CA THR A 214 -5.50 21.12 7.86
C THR A 214 -5.42 20.78 6.37
N PHE A 215 -4.22 20.79 5.78
CA PHE A 215 -4.01 20.37 4.39
C PHE A 215 -4.20 18.87 4.24
N GLN A 216 -3.63 18.06 5.13
CA GLN A 216 -3.80 16.62 5.15
C GLN A 216 -5.29 16.25 5.26
N THR A 217 -6.00 16.83 6.22
CA THR A 217 -7.44 16.61 6.43
C THR A 217 -8.24 16.89 5.16
N LYS A 218 -8.08 18.08 4.56
CA LYS A 218 -8.81 18.45 3.34
C LYS A 218 -8.44 17.60 2.12
N THR A 219 -7.19 17.16 2.04
CA THR A 219 -6.75 16.23 0.99
C THR A 219 -7.49 14.90 1.12
N HIS A 220 -7.54 14.33 2.32
CA HIS A 220 -8.26 13.09 2.58
C HIS A 220 -9.77 13.23 2.37
N GLU A 221 -10.39 14.28 2.88
CA GLU A 221 -11.82 14.54 2.66
C GLU A 221 -12.18 14.58 1.17
N TYR A 222 -11.38 15.31 0.38
CA TYR A 222 -11.63 15.43 -1.06
C TYR A 222 -11.41 14.09 -1.77
N GLN A 223 -10.25 13.47 -1.57
CA GLN A 223 -9.92 12.19 -2.21
C GLN A 223 -10.96 11.12 -1.86
N TRP A 224 -11.35 11.02 -0.59
CA TRP A 224 -12.40 10.12 -0.15
C TRP A 224 -13.76 10.43 -0.81
N SER A 225 -14.12 11.70 -0.93
CA SER A 225 -15.38 12.11 -1.59
C SER A 225 -15.47 11.66 -3.04
N VAL A 226 -14.32 11.50 -3.72
CA VAL A 226 -14.22 10.97 -5.08
C VAL A 226 -14.24 9.45 -5.04
N ILE A 227 -13.33 8.82 -4.30
CA ILE A 227 -13.15 7.36 -4.26
C ILE A 227 -14.45 6.64 -3.87
N ALA A 228 -15.17 7.16 -2.87
CA ALA A 228 -16.43 6.58 -2.40
C ALA A 228 -17.55 6.52 -3.45
N LYS A 229 -17.44 7.29 -4.53
CA LYS A 229 -18.39 7.28 -5.67
C LYS A 229 -18.03 6.26 -6.75
N HIS A 230 -16.85 5.66 -6.66
CA HIS A 230 -16.31 4.75 -7.66
C HIS A 230 -16.07 3.35 -7.10
N PRO A 231 -17.13 2.53 -6.93
CA PRO A 231 -17.01 1.18 -6.35
C PRO A 231 -16.18 0.21 -7.19
N TYR A 232 -15.77 0.62 -8.37
CA TYR A 232 -14.85 -0.10 -9.24
C TYR A 232 -13.44 -0.26 -8.60
N ILE A 233 -13.02 0.66 -7.74
CA ILE A 233 -11.74 0.65 -7.04
C ILE A 233 -11.92 0.12 -5.61
#